data_5be3ffbb59745bff0e241080509a48b3
#
_entry.id   5be3ffbb59745bff0e241080509a48b3
#
_cell.length_a   1.000
_cell.length_b   1.000
_cell.length_c   1.000
_cell.angle_alpha   90.00
_cell.angle_beta   90.00
_cell.angle_gamma   90.00
#
_symmetry.space_group_name_H-M   'P 1'
#
loop_
_entity.id
_entity.type
_entity.pdbx_description
1 polymer ?
#
loop_
_entity_poly.entity_id
_entity_poly.type
_entity_poly.pdbx_seq_one_letter_code
_entity_poly.pdbx_strand_id
1 'polypeptide(L)'
;MWLLGLQDDGSSLLTRFLRPSGIVLAVLLMHAFRKGYQVRKKFQALKDEGIPIMKHSMILGHLEVVGKLVSSLPSDAHGDYMMMKIRENWRELFPQCTKCPPVAYIDTWPFTPPMVISLNANVSSQFTQEHSLPKAHEQKHVLYPLTKNQDLSSMEGAKWRAWRKSLSPGFSVQTITSRIPDIVEEVEDFAKVLKSKAGKDGEWGDVFSFETATTNLALDVIIRFFLDVRMNEQWGKSSALCIALQDTISRMYFFVNIANFIHYYNPWRHFKLWKNYRTLANTLTPAVQRRMDALQKDRSVKGKTLVDLIVQALDAEKAEQKVMTQDNNDHQAAELDANFVTMAIGQINTFLFAGFDTTAATLSWLFRLLYQYPEVLAKLREEHDTVLGPDAWGAADVLRRDPQLLNQLPYTLAVLRESMRYHTNVGSMRRGEPGFFLVGPPGSGPGFEGKNLPTDGFIVWDGNFAAHHDPELWHRPGEFLPERFLITDPQDPLFPPPNGWRSFSAGPRNCIGQNLVYLEAKLAMALVVRCFDIECAWEKWDLKK
;
A
#
# COMPACT_ATOMS: atom_id res chain seq x y z
N MET A 1 -16.03 16.26 70.73
CA MET A 1 -16.60 17.53 70.22
C MET A 1 -15.77 17.99 69.07
N TRP A 2 -16.27 17.81 67.87
CA TRP A 2 -16.19 18.58 66.62
C TRP A 2 -16.78 17.74 65.49
N LEU A 3 -18.12 17.87 65.38
CA LEU A 3 -18.88 17.47 64.20
C LEU A 3 -18.66 18.56 63.17
N LEU A 4 -17.96 18.26 62.09
CA LEU A 4 -18.01 19.03 60.87
C LEU A 4 -19.19 18.54 60.02
N GLY A 5 -20.25 19.38 59.99
CA GLY A 5 -21.39 19.19 59.15
C GLY A 5 -20.98 19.21 57.65
N LEU A 6 -21.08 18.07 57.01
CA LEU A 6 -21.21 17.96 55.58
C LEU A 6 -22.66 18.35 55.23
N GLN A 7 -22.89 19.60 54.84
CA GLN A 7 -24.11 19.98 54.13
C GLN A 7 -24.24 19.08 52.91
N ASP A 8 -25.27 18.27 52.94
CA ASP A 8 -25.67 17.42 51.82
C ASP A 8 -26.26 18.35 50.75
N ASP A 9 -25.36 18.78 49.79
CA ASP A 9 -25.72 19.56 48.65
C ASP A 9 -26.50 18.59 47.72
N GLY A 10 -27.82 18.60 47.74
CA GLY A 10 -28.75 17.67 47.10
C GLY A 10 -28.58 17.51 45.56
N SER A 11 -27.36 17.64 45.07
CA SER A 11 -26.99 17.29 43.72
C SER A 11 -26.76 15.79 43.61
N SER A 12 -27.65 15.08 42.92
CA SER A 12 -27.51 13.66 42.66
C SER A 12 -26.15 13.33 42.06
N LEU A 13 -25.59 12.15 42.35
CA LEU A 13 -24.34 11.66 41.73
C LEU A 13 -24.32 11.89 40.20
N LEU A 14 -25.47 11.80 39.54
CA LEU A 14 -25.66 12.11 38.13
C LEU A 14 -25.25 13.57 37.78
N THR A 15 -25.66 14.55 38.59
CA THR A 15 -25.33 15.96 38.33
C THR A 15 -23.84 16.29 38.58
N ARG A 16 -23.20 15.56 39.49
CA ARG A 16 -21.74 15.67 39.73
C ARG A 16 -20.89 15.12 38.57
N PHE A 17 -21.39 14.11 37.84
CA PHE A 17 -20.72 13.58 36.62
C PHE A 17 -21.14 14.31 35.33
N LEU A 18 -22.40 14.76 35.21
CA LEU A 18 -22.90 15.42 34.00
C LEU A 18 -22.32 16.82 33.79
N ARG A 19 -22.05 17.57 34.84
CA ARG A 19 -21.46 18.93 34.71
C ARG A 19 -20.03 18.91 34.17
N PRO A 20 -19.06 18.16 34.72
CA PRO A 20 -17.71 18.10 34.14
C PRO A 20 -17.69 17.45 32.76
N SER A 21 -18.50 16.43 32.48
CA SER A 21 -18.60 15.83 31.15
C SER A 21 -19.18 16.80 30.13
N GLY A 22 -20.16 17.62 30.53
CA GLY A 22 -20.72 18.66 29.67
C GLY A 22 -19.69 19.75 29.31
N ILE A 23 -18.87 20.16 30.29
CA ILE A 23 -17.77 21.11 30.07
C ILE A 23 -16.72 20.53 29.12
N VAL A 24 -16.30 19.29 29.35
CA VAL A 24 -15.34 18.59 28.49
C VAL A 24 -15.88 18.48 27.05
N LEU A 25 -17.15 18.09 26.91
CA LEU A 25 -17.80 18.02 25.59
C LEU A 25 -17.84 19.40 24.92
N ALA A 26 -18.20 20.45 25.65
CA ALA A 26 -18.25 21.82 25.10
C ALA A 26 -16.85 22.29 24.65
N VAL A 27 -15.79 21.98 25.42
CA VAL A 27 -14.41 22.30 25.04
C VAL A 27 -13.98 21.54 23.80
N LEU A 28 -14.32 20.25 23.70
CA LEU A 28 -14.01 19.42 22.53
C LEU A 28 -14.77 19.92 21.29
N LEU A 29 -16.04 20.28 21.42
CA LEU A 29 -16.84 20.84 20.33
C LEU A 29 -16.29 22.22 19.88
N MET A 30 -15.92 23.07 20.83
CA MET A 30 -15.30 24.36 20.53
C MET A 30 -13.96 24.19 19.81
N HIS A 31 -13.13 23.24 20.25
CA HIS A 31 -11.87 22.93 19.59
C HIS A 31 -12.09 22.40 18.16
N ALA A 32 -13.04 21.47 17.98
CA ALA A 32 -13.41 20.94 16.68
C ALA A 32 -13.94 22.05 15.75
N PHE A 33 -14.82 22.91 16.27
CA PHE A 33 -15.33 24.05 15.51
C PHE A 33 -14.22 25.03 15.11
N ARG A 34 -13.32 25.38 16.04
CA ARG A 34 -12.18 26.25 15.74
C ARG A 34 -11.28 25.67 14.65
N LYS A 35 -10.95 24.36 14.76
CA LYS A 35 -10.17 23.66 13.72
C LYS A 35 -10.90 23.65 12.38
N GLY A 36 -12.19 23.30 12.38
CA GLY A 36 -13.02 23.34 11.17
C GLY A 36 -13.01 24.70 10.52
N TYR A 37 -13.23 25.76 11.28
CA TYR A 37 -13.18 27.13 10.79
C TYR A 37 -11.82 27.49 10.17
N GLN A 38 -10.71 27.08 10.81
CA GLN A 38 -9.37 27.31 10.27
C GLN A 38 -9.17 26.59 8.94
N VAL A 39 -9.65 25.35 8.80
CA VAL A 39 -9.61 24.61 7.52
C VAL A 39 -10.42 25.35 6.46
N ARG A 40 -11.67 25.74 6.75
CA ARG A 40 -12.53 26.49 5.81
C ARG A 40 -11.88 27.79 5.35
N LYS A 41 -11.22 28.51 6.27
CA LYS A 41 -10.48 29.73 5.95
C LYS A 41 -9.32 29.49 4.98
N LYS A 42 -8.61 28.35 5.10
CA LYS A 42 -7.57 27.97 4.11
C LYS A 42 -8.17 27.81 2.70
N PHE A 43 -9.32 27.15 2.58
CA PHE A 43 -9.99 27.00 1.29
C PHE A 43 -10.53 28.32 0.73
N GLN A 44 -10.94 29.23 1.61
CA GLN A 44 -11.29 30.58 1.16
C GLN A 44 -10.05 31.31 0.62
N ALA A 45 -8.90 31.21 1.29
CA ALA A 45 -7.65 31.80 0.80
C ALA A 45 -7.24 31.26 -0.58
N LEU A 46 -7.39 29.94 -0.82
CA LEU A 46 -7.16 29.37 -2.16
C LEU A 46 -8.03 30.00 -3.24
N LYS A 47 -9.31 30.25 -2.94
CA LYS A 47 -10.22 30.96 -3.85
C LYS A 47 -9.80 32.39 -4.10
N ASP A 48 -9.43 33.11 -3.03
CA ASP A 48 -9.02 34.52 -3.10
C ASP A 48 -7.72 34.65 -3.93
N GLU A 49 -6.84 33.64 -3.90
CA GLU A 49 -5.66 33.56 -4.76
C GLU A 49 -5.98 33.12 -6.21
N GLY A 50 -7.26 32.86 -6.51
CA GLY A 50 -7.73 32.44 -7.82
C GLY A 50 -7.37 31.00 -8.20
N ILE A 51 -7.12 30.13 -7.20
CA ILE A 51 -6.94 28.69 -7.43
C ILE A 51 -8.32 28.05 -7.56
N PRO A 52 -8.61 27.35 -8.67
CA PRO A 52 -9.88 26.67 -8.85
C PRO A 52 -10.07 25.55 -7.84
N ILE A 53 -11.18 25.58 -7.11
CA ILE A 53 -11.60 24.49 -6.23
C ILE A 53 -13.04 24.09 -6.52
N MET A 54 -13.42 22.89 -6.15
CA MET A 54 -14.80 22.39 -6.24
C MET A 54 -15.76 23.25 -5.41
N LYS A 55 -17.08 23.09 -5.61
CA LYS A 55 -18.09 23.75 -4.78
C LYS A 55 -17.83 23.47 -3.30
N HIS A 56 -17.49 24.52 -2.55
CA HIS A 56 -17.08 24.44 -1.15
C HIS A 56 -18.04 25.21 -0.24
N SER A 57 -18.48 24.58 0.84
CA SER A 57 -19.35 25.14 1.86
C SER A 57 -18.55 25.54 3.10
N MET A 58 -18.86 26.69 3.72
CA MET A 58 -18.28 27.08 5.01
C MET A 58 -18.73 26.18 6.17
N ILE A 59 -19.82 25.43 6.02
CA ILE A 59 -20.31 24.50 7.03
C ILE A 59 -19.78 23.07 6.74
N LEU A 60 -20.06 22.55 5.56
CA LEU A 60 -19.80 21.15 5.20
C LEU A 60 -18.49 20.92 4.43
N GLY A 61 -17.77 21.98 4.03
CA GLY A 61 -16.60 21.84 3.16
C GLY A 61 -16.97 21.20 1.83
N HIS A 62 -16.32 20.11 1.48
CA HIS A 62 -16.61 19.29 0.30
C HIS A 62 -17.41 18.01 0.63
N LEU A 63 -17.92 17.83 1.87
CA LEU A 63 -18.61 16.60 2.25
C LEU A 63 -19.79 16.25 1.34
N GLU A 64 -20.56 17.25 0.88
CA GLU A 64 -21.65 17.02 -0.07
C GLU A 64 -21.14 16.51 -1.42
N VAL A 65 -20.12 17.16 -1.97
CA VAL A 65 -19.54 16.80 -3.28
C VAL A 65 -18.87 15.43 -3.23
N VAL A 66 -18.03 15.20 -2.22
CA VAL A 66 -17.34 13.92 -2.03
C VAL A 66 -18.33 12.81 -1.72
N GLY A 67 -19.37 13.08 -0.91
CA GLY A 67 -20.45 12.14 -0.63
C GLY A 67 -21.16 11.66 -1.90
N LYS A 68 -21.48 12.58 -2.82
CA LYS A 68 -22.08 12.23 -4.11
C LYS A 68 -21.14 11.38 -4.98
N LEU A 69 -19.85 11.71 -5.02
CA LEU A 69 -18.86 10.93 -5.78
C LEU A 69 -18.72 9.52 -5.21
N VAL A 70 -18.59 9.40 -3.90
CA VAL A 70 -18.43 8.09 -3.23
C VAL A 70 -19.70 7.25 -3.33
N SER A 71 -20.91 7.85 -3.23
CA SER A 71 -22.18 7.12 -3.37
C SER A 71 -22.43 6.57 -4.77
N SER A 72 -21.70 7.04 -5.78
CA SER A 72 -21.72 6.48 -7.14
C SER A 72 -20.82 5.27 -7.33
N LEU A 73 -20.01 4.93 -6.33
CA LEU A 73 -19.13 3.77 -6.32
C LEU A 73 -19.77 2.61 -5.55
N PRO A 74 -19.40 1.35 -5.86
CA PRO A 74 -19.72 0.21 -5.01
C PRO A 74 -19.26 0.44 -3.56
N SER A 75 -19.96 -0.11 -2.59
CA SER A 75 -19.69 0.09 -1.16
C SER A 75 -18.31 -0.41 -0.70
N ASP A 76 -17.74 -1.34 -1.44
CA ASP A 76 -16.43 -1.97 -1.24
C ASP A 76 -15.34 -1.40 -2.16
N ALA A 77 -15.64 -0.36 -2.95
CA ALA A 77 -14.67 0.25 -3.85
C ALA A 77 -13.49 0.84 -3.07
N HIS A 78 -12.28 0.59 -3.58
CA HIS A 78 -11.06 1.18 -3.03
C HIS A 78 -11.11 2.71 -3.10
N GLY A 79 -10.56 3.40 -2.07
CA GLY A 79 -10.62 4.86 -1.96
C GLY A 79 -9.99 5.62 -3.15
N ASP A 80 -9.05 5.02 -3.85
CA ASP A 80 -8.40 5.64 -5.02
C ASP A 80 -9.36 5.81 -6.21
N TYR A 81 -10.46 5.05 -6.28
CA TYR A 81 -11.51 5.28 -7.29
C TYR A 81 -12.18 6.66 -7.18
N MET A 82 -12.15 7.27 -6.00
CA MET A 82 -12.59 8.67 -5.84
C MET A 82 -11.78 9.62 -6.73
N MET A 83 -10.47 9.37 -6.88
CA MET A 83 -9.60 10.19 -7.74
C MET A 83 -9.98 10.06 -9.21
N MET A 84 -10.33 8.84 -9.66
CA MET A 84 -10.88 8.62 -10.99
C MET A 84 -12.20 9.37 -11.18
N LYS A 85 -13.11 9.29 -10.20
CA LYS A 85 -14.39 10.02 -10.26
C LYS A 85 -14.19 11.54 -10.31
N ILE A 86 -13.22 12.08 -9.59
CA ILE A 86 -12.86 13.50 -9.69
C ILE A 86 -12.38 13.81 -11.12
N ARG A 87 -11.53 12.95 -11.69
CA ARG A 87 -11.02 13.13 -13.04
C ARG A 87 -12.11 12.97 -14.10
N GLU A 88 -12.95 11.96 -14.02
CA GLU A 88 -14.06 11.73 -14.97
C GLU A 88 -15.06 12.88 -14.99
N ASN A 89 -15.37 13.44 -13.82
CA ASN A 89 -16.39 14.48 -13.65
C ASN A 89 -15.79 15.89 -13.51
N TRP A 90 -14.55 16.10 -13.94
CA TRP A 90 -13.86 17.37 -13.69
C TRP A 90 -14.60 18.60 -14.24
N ARG A 91 -15.31 18.47 -15.38
CA ARG A 91 -16.06 19.58 -16.00
C ARG A 91 -17.20 20.07 -15.11
N GLU A 92 -17.86 19.15 -14.41
CA GLU A 92 -18.92 19.47 -13.44
C GLU A 92 -18.33 20.02 -12.14
N LEU A 93 -17.25 19.40 -11.67
CA LEU A 93 -16.61 19.75 -10.40
C LEU A 93 -15.84 21.07 -10.44
N PHE A 94 -15.28 21.39 -11.59
CA PHE A 94 -14.47 22.60 -11.83
C PHE A 94 -14.94 23.35 -13.08
N PRO A 95 -16.17 23.90 -13.08
CA PRO A 95 -16.75 24.55 -14.26
C PRO A 95 -15.97 25.77 -14.74
N GLN A 96 -15.10 26.33 -13.90
CA GLN A 96 -14.20 27.43 -14.22
C GLN A 96 -12.95 27.00 -14.98
N CYS A 97 -12.69 25.70 -15.11
CA CYS A 97 -11.50 25.17 -15.77
C CYS A 97 -11.80 24.80 -17.23
N THR A 98 -10.84 25.02 -18.11
CA THR A 98 -10.90 24.63 -19.52
C THR A 98 -10.31 23.23 -19.76
N LYS A 99 -9.51 22.74 -18.82
CA LYS A 99 -8.89 21.40 -18.80
C LYS A 99 -9.04 20.75 -17.43
N CYS A 100 -8.77 19.43 -17.36
CA CYS A 100 -8.74 18.74 -16.08
C CYS A 100 -7.68 19.37 -15.17
N PRO A 101 -8.03 19.76 -13.93
CA PRO A 101 -7.06 20.32 -12.99
C PRO A 101 -5.90 19.39 -12.71
N PRO A 102 -4.65 19.90 -12.60
CA PRO A 102 -3.49 19.07 -12.26
C PRO A 102 -3.51 18.61 -10.79
N VAL A 103 -4.27 19.31 -9.94
CA VAL A 103 -4.51 18.98 -8.53
C VAL A 103 -5.95 19.26 -8.13
N ALA A 104 -6.43 18.52 -7.13
CA ALA A 104 -7.71 18.79 -6.48
C ALA A 104 -7.50 19.00 -4.97
N TYR A 105 -7.90 20.16 -4.45
CA TYR A 105 -7.95 20.44 -3.02
C TYR A 105 -9.25 19.93 -2.42
N ILE A 106 -9.16 19.14 -1.36
CA ILE A 106 -10.31 18.46 -0.73
C ILE A 106 -10.37 18.75 0.76
N ASP A 107 -11.57 19.12 1.21
CA ASP A 107 -11.91 19.41 2.58
C ASP A 107 -13.05 18.52 3.05
N THR A 108 -12.72 17.45 3.73
CA THR A 108 -13.66 16.51 4.34
C THR A 108 -13.64 16.54 5.87
N TRP A 109 -13.17 17.65 6.46
CA TRP A 109 -13.23 17.85 7.90
C TRP A 109 -14.68 17.69 8.43
N PRO A 110 -14.93 16.95 9.54
CA PRO A 110 -13.95 16.45 10.52
C PRO A 110 -13.40 15.03 10.27
N PHE A 111 -13.73 14.36 9.18
CA PHE A 111 -13.38 12.97 8.95
C PHE A 111 -11.93 12.77 8.52
N THR A 112 -11.39 13.70 7.73
CA THR A 112 -9.96 13.69 7.37
C THR A 112 -9.38 15.09 7.48
N PRO A 113 -8.05 15.22 7.67
CA PRO A 113 -7.35 16.49 7.44
C PRO A 113 -7.54 16.95 5.99
N PRO A 114 -7.38 18.26 5.71
CA PRO A 114 -7.45 18.76 4.35
C PRO A 114 -6.34 18.16 3.50
N MET A 115 -6.64 17.89 2.23
CA MET A 115 -5.69 17.24 1.32
C MET A 115 -5.64 17.95 -0.02
N VAL A 116 -4.51 17.81 -0.70
CA VAL A 116 -4.32 18.11 -2.11
C VAL A 116 -3.94 16.82 -2.83
N ILE A 117 -4.76 16.43 -3.79
CA ILE A 117 -4.55 15.23 -4.60
C ILE A 117 -3.93 15.66 -5.91
N SER A 118 -2.78 15.11 -6.26
CA SER A 118 -2.21 15.28 -7.59
C SER A 118 -2.94 14.38 -8.58
N LEU A 119 -3.46 14.95 -9.65
CA LEU A 119 -4.10 14.24 -10.76
C LEU A 119 -3.17 14.16 -11.99
N ASN A 120 -1.96 14.70 -11.88
CA ASN A 120 -0.99 14.80 -12.96
C ASN A 120 0.38 14.27 -12.53
N ALA A 121 1.00 13.41 -13.33
CA ALA A 121 2.25 12.74 -13.01
C ALA A 121 3.44 13.70 -12.83
N ASN A 122 3.47 14.82 -13.58
CA ASN A 122 4.54 15.82 -13.45
C ASN A 122 4.41 16.60 -12.13
N VAL A 123 3.21 16.84 -11.64
CA VAL A 123 3.01 17.41 -10.30
C VAL A 123 3.41 16.40 -9.24
N SER A 124 3.09 15.12 -9.44
CA SER A 124 3.50 14.05 -8.53
C SER A 124 5.03 13.92 -8.42
N SER A 125 5.78 14.17 -9.50
CA SER A 125 7.24 14.12 -9.47
C SER A 125 7.87 15.15 -8.55
N GLN A 126 7.27 16.34 -8.45
CA GLN A 126 7.80 17.45 -7.64
C GLN A 126 7.91 17.09 -6.16
N PHE A 127 6.93 16.35 -5.60
CA PHE A 127 6.93 15.99 -4.18
C PHE A 127 7.36 14.55 -3.86
N THR A 128 7.68 13.77 -4.90
CA THR A 128 8.16 12.40 -4.72
C THR A 128 9.60 12.19 -5.16
N GLN A 129 10.03 12.88 -6.22
CA GLN A 129 11.34 12.72 -6.85
C GLN A 129 12.25 13.95 -6.63
N GLU A 130 11.79 15.14 -7.03
CA GLU A 130 12.57 16.37 -6.98
C GLU A 130 12.77 16.83 -5.53
N HIS A 131 11.68 16.83 -4.75
CA HIS A 131 11.70 17.09 -3.33
C HIS A 131 10.87 16.03 -2.59
N SER A 132 11.55 15.01 -2.04
CA SER A 132 10.84 13.92 -1.38
C SER A 132 10.24 14.38 -0.04
N LEU A 133 8.99 14.83 -0.07
CA LEU A 133 8.25 15.22 1.13
C LEU A 133 8.16 14.06 2.14
N PRO A 134 8.15 14.34 3.46
CA PRO A 134 7.98 13.31 4.48
C PRO A 134 6.61 12.63 4.38
N LYS A 135 6.53 11.42 4.92
CA LYS A 135 5.27 10.65 4.96
C LYS A 135 4.22 11.34 5.83
N ALA A 136 2.97 11.29 5.40
CA ALA A 136 1.85 11.82 6.17
C ALA A 136 1.71 11.13 7.55
N HIS A 137 1.31 11.89 8.56
CA HIS A 137 1.08 11.35 9.90
C HIS A 137 -0.03 10.29 9.90
N GLU A 138 -1.03 10.48 9.08
CA GLU A 138 -2.18 9.59 8.90
C GLU A 138 -1.74 8.20 8.46
N GLN A 139 -0.78 8.11 7.54
CA GLN A 139 -0.20 6.83 7.13
C GLN A 139 0.48 6.12 8.30
N LYS A 140 1.22 6.86 9.14
CA LYS A 140 1.87 6.30 10.34
C LYS A 140 0.83 5.80 11.35
N HIS A 141 -0.29 6.51 11.52
CA HIS A 141 -1.37 6.08 12.41
C HIS A 141 -2.05 4.80 11.93
N VAL A 142 -2.27 4.66 10.62
CA VAL A 142 -2.85 3.44 10.04
C VAL A 142 -1.94 2.23 10.24
N LEU A 143 -0.63 2.38 10.05
CA LEU A 143 0.35 1.31 10.19
C LEU A 143 0.71 0.99 11.65
N TYR A 144 0.47 1.91 12.59
CA TYR A 144 0.87 1.77 13.99
C TYR A 144 0.42 0.45 14.66
N PRO A 145 -0.82 -0.07 14.45
CA PRO A 145 -1.22 -1.32 15.06
C PRO A 145 -0.33 -2.51 14.67
N LEU A 146 0.19 -2.49 13.46
CA LEU A 146 1.00 -3.55 12.88
C LEU A 146 2.50 -3.39 13.21
N THR A 147 3.01 -2.16 13.18
CA THR A 147 4.45 -1.88 13.15
C THR A 147 4.98 -1.10 14.35
N LYS A 148 4.09 -0.51 15.16
CA LYS A 148 4.44 0.45 16.23
C LYS A 148 5.30 1.62 15.73
N ASN A 149 5.18 1.97 14.43
CA ASN A 149 6.02 2.96 13.74
C ASN A 149 7.53 2.65 13.78
N GLN A 150 7.90 1.40 14.00
CA GLN A 150 9.28 0.92 14.02
C GLN A 150 9.64 0.25 12.68
N ASP A 151 9.28 0.87 11.58
CA ASP A 151 9.40 0.29 10.24
C ASP A 151 9.89 1.30 9.20
N LEU A 152 10.42 0.77 8.09
CA LEU A 152 10.99 1.57 7.00
C LEU A 152 9.98 2.56 6.39
N SER A 153 8.69 2.24 6.37
CA SER A 153 7.66 3.12 5.82
C SER A 153 7.36 4.32 6.71
N SER A 154 7.46 4.13 8.04
CA SER A 154 7.17 5.17 9.05
C SER A 154 8.39 6.03 9.41
N MET A 155 9.60 5.53 9.17
CA MET A 155 10.87 6.24 9.46
C MET A 155 11.09 7.44 8.53
N GLU A 156 11.82 8.45 9.03
CA GLU A 156 12.16 9.67 8.28
C GLU A 156 13.64 10.05 8.41
N GLY A 157 14.08 10.96 7.56
CA GLY A 157 15.39 11.62 7.64
C GLY A 157 16.58 10.67 7.58
N ALA A 158 17.57 10.88 8.44
CA ALA A 158 18.81 10.09 8.47
C ALA A 158 18.55 8.64 8.84
N LYS A 159 17.66 8.38 9.82
CA LYS A 159 17.30 7.02 10.24
C LYS A 159 16.72 6.21 9.08
N TRP A 160 15.80 6.79 8.33
CA TRP A 160 15.28 6.14 7.13
C TRP A 160 16.37 5.84 6.09
N ARG A 161 17.28 6.78 5.83
CA ARG A 161 18.36 6.56 4.85
C ARG A 161 19.27 5.40 5.24
N ALA A 162 19.64 5.34 6.52
CA ALA A 162 20.47 4.26 7.06
C ALA A 162 19.78 2.90 6.89
N TRP A 163 18.52 2.79 7.35
CA TRP A 163 17.74 1.57 7.23
C TRP A 163 17.49 1.15 5.78
N ARG A 164 17.13 2.11 4.90
CA ARG A 164 16.95 1.82 3.46
C ARG A 164 18.23 1.26 2.85
N LYS A 165 19.39 1.85 3.17
CA LYS A 165 20.70 1.38 2.69
C LYS A 165 21.01 -0.04 3.19
N SER A 166 20.77 -0.32 4.46
CA SER A 166 21.04 -1.65 5.06
C SER A 166 20.15 -2.76 4.50
N LEU A 167 18.89 -2.44 4.18
CA LEU A 167 17.93 -3.44 3.70
C LEU A 167 17.95 -3.62 2.16
N SER A 168 18.40 -2.63 1.39
CA SER A 168 18.41 -2.69 -0.08
C SER A 168 19.14 -3.89 -0.67
N PRO A 169 20.26 -4.40 -0.11
CA PRO A 169 20.92 -5.60 -0.63
C PRO A 169 20.03 -6.85 -0.65
N GLY A 170 19.08 -6.99 0.31
CA GLY A 170 18.13 -8.09 0.37
C GLY A 170 17.14 -8.10 -0.81
N PHE A 171 16.96 -6.95 -1.46
CA PHE A 171 16.09 -6.79 -2.63
C PHE A 171 16.87 -6.58 -3.93
N SER A 172 18.19 -6.84 -3.91
CA SER A 172 19.00 -6.80 -5.13
C SER A 172 18.58 -7.89 -6.11
N VAL A 173 18.75 -7.65 -7.41
CA VAL A 173 18.47 -8.64 -8.45
C VAL A 173 19.21 -9.96 -8.15
N GLN A 174 20.47 -9.88 -7.73
CA GLN A 174 21.26 -11.07 -7.39
C GLN A 174 20.63 -11.89 -6.24
N THR A 175 20.23 -11.22 -5.15
CA THR A 175 19.59 -11.91 -4.01
C THR A 175 18.25 -12.52 -4.41
N ILE A 176 17.42 -11.79 -5.15
CA ILE A 176 16.12 -12.27 -5.61
C ILE A 176 16.29 -13.46 -6.56
N THR A 177 17.23 -13.39 -7.53
CA THR A 177 17.52 -14.48 -8.46
C THR A 177 17.99 -15.76 -7.73
N SER A 178 18.76 -15.61 -6.65
CA SER A 178 19.19 -16.76 -5.86
C SER A 178 18.05 -17.50 -5.15
N ARG A 179 16.89 -16.84 -5.00
CA ARG A 179 15.68 -17.40 -4.35
C ARG A 179 14.66 -17.97 -5.35
N ILE A 180 14.96 -17.92 -6.66
CA ILE A 180 14.05 -18.45 -7.69
C ILE A 180 13.62 -19.89 -7.41
N PRO A 181 14.51 -20.85 -7.07
CA PRO A 181 14.09 -22.22 -6.81
C PRO A 181 13.04 -22.33 -5.69
N ASP A 182 13.19 -21.53 -4.62
CA ASP A 182 12.25 -21.53 -3.50
C ASP A 182 10.89 -20.98 -3.92
N ILE A 183 10.87 -19.88 -4.71
CA ILE A 183 9.64 -19.25 -5.18
C ILE A 183 8.94 -20.12 -6.23
N VAL A 184 9.70 -20.79 -7.11
CA VAL A 184 9.15 -21.78 -8.06
C VAL A 184 8.40 -22.88 -7.31
N GLU A 185 8.93 -23.38 -6.19
CA GLU A 185 8.28 -24.40 -5.37
C GLU A 185 6.91 -23.91 -4.84
N GLU A 186 6.81 -22.68 -4.35
CA GLU A 186 5.55 -22.12 -3.86
C GLU A 186 4.54 -21.89 -5.02
N VAL A 187 5.00 -21.46 -6.19
CA VAL A 187 4.13 -21.26 -7.36
C VAL A 187 3.69 -22.60 -7.97
N GLU A 188 4.51 -23.65 -7.92
CA GLU A 188 4.05 -24.99 -8.29
C GLU A 188 2.95 -25.49 -7.37
N ASP A 189 3.06 -25.24 -6.07
CA ASP A 189 2.00 -25.60 -5.14
C ASP A 189 0.72 -24.81 -5.45
N PHE A 190 0.83 -23.56 -5.85
CA PHE A 190 -0.30 -22.78 -6.35
C PHE A 190 -0.96 -23.45 -7.57
N ALA A 191 -0.17 -23.87 -8.56
CA ALA A 191 -0.69 -24.58 -9.73
C ALA A 191 -1.38 -25.91 -9.35
N LYS A 192 -0.83 -26.67 -8.37
CA LYS A 192 -1.46 -27.89 -7.85
C LYS A 192 -2.78 -27.59 -7.12
N VAL A 193 -2.84 -26.49 -6.34
CA VAL A 193 -4.07 -26.04 -5.68
C VAL A 193 -5.13 -25.65 -6.71
N LEU A 194 -4.76 -24.91 -7.76
CA LEU A 194 -5.68 -24.60 -8.86
C LEU A 194 -6.16 -25.87 -9.57
N LYS A 195 -5.26 -26.84 -9.81
CA LYS A 195 -5.62 -28.14 -10.39
C LYS A 195 -6.63 -28.90 -9.53
N SER A 196 -6.53 -28.81 -8.20
CA SER A 196 -7.49 -29.44 -7.30
C SER A 196 -8.89 -28.80 -7.33
N LYS A 197 -8.98 -27.54 -7.79
CA LYS A 197 -10.23 -26.78 -7.94
C LYS A 197 -10.78 -26.81 -9.37
N ALA A 198 -9.96 -27.17 -10.34
CA ALA A 198 -10.37 -27.29 -11.73
C ALA A 198 -11.42 -28.38 -11.91
N GLY A 199 -12.28 -28.20 -12.90
CA GLY A 199 -13.23 -29.21 -13.32
C GLY A 199 -12.54 -30.44 -13.93
N LYS A 200 -13.33 -31.46 -14.20
CA LYS A 200 -12.88 -32.71 -14.83
C LYS A 200 -13.55 -32.85 -16.19
N ASP A 201 -12.88 -33.57 -17.08
CA ASP A 201 -13.43 -33.95 -18.38
C ASP A 201 -13.96 -32.79 -19.24
N GLY A 202 -13.32 -31.61 -19.12
CA GLY A 202 -13.69 -30.40 -19.87
C GLY A 202 -14.79 -29.56 -19.23
N GLU A 203 -15.33 -29.96 -18.09
CA GLU A 203 -16.30 -29.17 -17.34
C GLU A 203 -15.60 -28.13 -16.44
N TRP A 204 -16.32 -27.06 -16.09
CA TRP A 204 -15.84 -26.05 -15.14
C TRP A 204 -15.87 -26.59 -13.71
N GLY A 205 -14.86 -26.24 -12.93
CA GLY A 205 -14.82 -26.49 -11.50
C GLY A 205 -15.77 -25.61 -10.69
N ASP A 206 -15.84 -25.86 -9.39
CA ASP A 206 -16.63 -25.01 -8.49
C ASP A 206 -16.08 -23.59 -8.42
N VAL A 207 -16.98 -22.61 -8.28
CA VAL A 207 -16.62 -21.20 -8.11
C VAL A 207 -15.90 -20.99 -6.78
N PHE A 208 -14.74 -20.37 -6.82
CA PHE A 208 -13.93 -20.05 -5.63
C PHE A 208 -13.39 -18.62 -5.67
N SER A 209 -12.98 -18.10 -4.52
CA SER A 209 -12.30 -16.80 -4.44
C SER A 209 -10.86 -16.92 -4.94
N PHE A 210 -10.60 -16.40 -6.12
CA PHE A 210 -9.24 -16.34 -6.68
C PHE A 210 -8.34 -15.42 -5.85
N GLU A 211 -8.88 -14.31 -5.30
CA GLU A 211 -8.17 -13.43 -4.39
C GLU A 211 -7.65 -14.17 -3.14
N THR A 212 -8.48 -15.05 -2.55
CA THR A 212 -8.02 -15.87 -1.42
C THR A 212 -6.86 -16.78 -1.83
N ALA A 213 -6.92 -17.37 -3.02
CA ALA A 213 -5.87 -18.25 -3.51
C ALA A 213 -4.56 -17.49 -3.77
N THR A 214 -4.62 -16.32 -4.41
CA THR A 214 -3.43 -15.45 -4.64
C THR A 214 -2.89 -14.87 -3.34
N THR A 215 -3.75 -14.57 -2.35
CA THR A 215 -3.33 -14.14 -1.01
C THR A 215 -2.50 -15.21 -0.31
N ASN A 216 -2.95 -16.46 -0.36
CA ASN A 216 -2.22 -17.57 0.25
C ASN A 216 -0.88 -17.83 -0.47
N LEU A 217 -0.85 -17.76 -1.81
CA LEU A 217 0.40 -17.82 -2.58
C LEU A 217 1.38 -16.72 -2.13
N ALA A 218 0.94 -15.47 -2.17
CA ALA A 218 1.80 -14.33 -1.84
C ALA A 218 2.28 -14.37 -0.38
N LEU A 219 1.46 -14.92 0.56
CA LEU A 219 1.89 -15.17 1.94
C LEU A 219 2.98 -16.22 2.00
N ASP A 220 2.82 -17.36 1.34
CA ASP A 220 3.84 -18.42 1.34
C ASP A 220 5.14 -17.92 0.71
N VAL A 221 5.07 -17.22 -0.42
CA VAL A 221 6.24 -16.64 -1.10
C VAL A 221 6.96 -15.62 -0.20
N ILE A 222 6.25 -14.69 0.41
CA ILE A 222 6.89 -13.63 1.20
C ILE A 222 7.50 -14.17 2.49
N ILE A 223 6.85 -15.12 3.14
CA ILE A 223 7.36 -15.78 4.34
C ILE A 223 8.58 -16.64 4.00
N ARG A 224 8.51 -17.39 2.89
CA ARG A 224 9.65 -18.18 2.38
C ARG A 224 10.85 -17.27 2.07
N PHE A 225 10.60 -16.14 1.40
CA PHE A 225 11.64 -15.18 1.03
C PHE A 225 12.32 -14.52 2.24
N PHE A 226 11.54 -14.12 3.26
CA PHE A 226 12.05 -13.37 4.41
C PHE A 226 12.56 -14.23 5.56
N LEU A 227 11.85 -15.32 5.87
CA LEU A 227 12.10 -16.14 7.05
C LEU A 227 12.74 -17.48 6.70
N ASP A 228 12.78 -17.86 5.43
CA ASP A 228 13.21 -19.17 4.95
C ASP A 228 12.42 -20.32 5.58
N VAL A 229 11.11 -20.14 5.71
CA VAL A 229 10.17 -21.08 6.32
C VAL A 229 9.01 -21.32 5.36
N ARG A 230 8.62 -22.59 5.15
CA ARG A 230 7.38 -22.94 4.44
C ARG A 230 6.22 -23.00 5.43
N MET A 231 5.18 -22.20 5.17
CA MET A 231 3.95 -22.19 5.98
C MET A 231 2.85 -23.06 5.40
N ASN A 232 2.86 -23.29 4.08
CA ASN A 232 1.86 -24.07 3.35
C ASN A 232 0.42 -23.54 3.53
N GLU A 233 0.26 -22.21 3.58
CA GLU A 233 -1.05 -21.53 3.71
C GLU A 233 -1.99 -21.90 2.55
N GLN A 234 -1.43 -22.25 1.41
CA GLN A 234 -2.18 -22.66 0.22
C GLN A 234 -2.91 -24.00 0.41
N TRP A 235 -2.39 -24.91 1.26
CA TRP A 235 -2.88 -26.28 1.41
C TRP A 235 -3.72 -26.54 2.64
N GLY A 236 -3.64 -25.70 3.64
CA GLY A 236 -4.15 -26.02 4.96
C GLY A 236 -5.13 -25.01 5.55
N LYS A 237 -5.33 -25.15 6.86
CA LYS A 237 -5.96 -24.11 7.66
C LYS A 237 -4.95 -22.98 7.86
N SER A 238 -5.39 -21.77 7.63
CA SER A 238 -4.57 -20.57 7.84
C SER A 238 -3.91 -20.59 9.23
N SER A 239 -2.62 -20.32 9.26
CA SER A 239 -1.84 -20.23 10.50
C SER A 239 -2.33 -19.08 11.40
N ALA A 240 -1.99 -19.16 12.69
CA ALA A 240 -2.29 -18.07 13.63
C ALA A 240 -1.62 -16.74 13.22
N LEU A 241 -0.43 -16.82 12.58
CA LEU A 241 0.27 -15.66 12.02
C LEU A 241 -0.57 -14.99 10.93
N CYS A 242 -1.00 -15.76 9.93
CA CYS A 242 -1.76 -15.25 8.79
C CYS A 242 -3.12 -14.71 9.19
N ILE A 243 -3.85 -15.43 10.08
CA ILE A 243 -5.13 -14.95 10.62
C ILE A 243 -4.93 -13.60 11.35
N ALA A 244 -3.92 -13.49 12.22
CA ALA A 244 -3.67 -12.26 12.95
C ALA A 244 -3.24 -11.10 12.03
N LEU A 245 -2.47 -11.39 10.99
CA LEU A 245 -2.02 -10.42 10.00
C LEU A 245 -3.21 -9.89 9.18
N GLN A 246 -4.01 -10.77 8.59
CA GLN A 246 -5.19 -10.42 7.78
C GLN A 246 -6.26 -9.70 8.62
N ASP A 247 -6.56 -10.18 9.85
CA ASP A 247 -7.51 -9.50 10.75
C ASP A 247 -6.99 -8.12 11.19
N THR A 248 -5.67 -7.93 11.32
CA THR A 248 -5.09 -6.59 11.59
C THR A 248 -5.30 -5.67 10.41
N ILE A 249 -4.99 -6.12 9.19
CA ILE A 249 -5.11 -5.32 7.96
C ILE A 249 -6.56 -4.93 7.71
N SER A 250 -7.51 -5.86 7.86
CA SER A 250 -8.94 -5.58 7.70
C SER A 250 -9.47 -4.52 8.67
N ARG A 251 -8.71 -4.22 9.75
CA ARG A 251 -9.04 -3.20 10.75
C ARG A 251 -8.20 -1.93 10.64
N MET A 252 -7.31 -1.84 9.65
CA MET A 252 -6.53 -0.63 9.36
C MET A 252 -7.36 0.27 8.43
N TYR A 253 -8.06 1.25 9.01
CA TYR A 253 -8.93 2.15 8.26
C TYR A 253 -8.31 3.53 8.06
N PHE A 254 -8.49 4.07 6.85
CA PHE A 254 -8.53 5.50 6.65
C PHE A 254 -9.96 6.01 6.87
N PHE A 255 -10.09 7.18 7.48
CA PHE A 255 -11.39 7.82 7.72
C PHE A 255 -11.95 8.40 6.43
N VAL A 256 -12.63 7.58 5.64
CA VAL A 256 -13.27 8.04 4.41
C VAL A 256 -14.76 8.27 4.59
N ASN A 257 -15.37 7.65 5.62
CA ASN A 257 -16.79 7.78 5.91
C ASN A 257 -17.07 7.69 7.43
N ILE A 258 -18.31 8.02 7.82
CA ILE A 258 -18.72 8.04 9.23
C ILE A 258 -18.71 6.64 9.88
N ALA A 259 -18.96 5.58 9.11
CA ALA A 259 -18.93 4.22 9.62
C ALA A 259 -17.50 3.84 10.02
N ASN A 260 -16.50 4.13 9.18
CA ASN A 260 -15.10 3.91 9.49
C ASN A 260 -14.64 4.74 10.70
N PHE A 261 -15.13 5.97 10.85
CA PHE A 261 -14.85 6.79 12.03
C PHE A 261 -15.38 6.14 13.31
N ILE A 262 -16.63 5.65 13.33
CA ILE A 262 -17.21 4.94 14.46
C ILE A 262 -16.43 3.64 14.75
N HIS A 263 -16.12 2.87 13.73
CA HIS A 263 -15.37 1.62 13.88
C HIS A 263 -13.95 1.86 14.42
N TYR A 264 -13.31 2.96 14.05
CA TYR A 264 -11.97 3.29 14.54
C TYR A 264 -11.92 3.47 16.06
N TYR A 265 -12.91 4.12 16.65
CA TYR A 265 -12.97 4.35 18.10
C TYR A 265 -13.60 3.20 18.90
N ASN A 266 -14.00 2.12 18.24
CA ASN A 266 -14.58 0.95 18.91
C ASN A 266 -13.51 0.26 19.81
N PRO A 267 -13.76 0.14 21.14
CA PRO A 267 -12.81 -0.48 22.07
C PRO A 267 -12.48 -1.94 21.71
N TRP A 268 -13.47 -2.67 21.15
CA TRP A 268 -13.29 -4.05 20.70
C TRP A 268 -12.26 -4.15 19.55
N ARG A 269 -12.25 -3.17 18.63
CA ARG A 269 -11.21 -3.08 17.60
C ARG A 269 -9.82 -2.98 18.22
N HIS A 270 -9.63 -2.09 19.20
CA HIS A 270 -8.34 -1.89 19.85
C HIS A 270 -7.88 -3.14 20.60
N PHE A 271 -8.81 -3.83 21.27
CA PHE A 271 -8.52 -5.12 21.91
C PHE A 271 -8.07 -6.18 20.89
N LYS A 272 -8.78 -6.31 19.75
CA LYS A 272 -8.42 -7.25 18.67
C LYS A 272 -7.05 -6.93 18.09
N LEU A 273 -6.77 -5.67 17.78
CA LEU A 273 -5.46 -5.24 17.27
C LEU A 273 -4.33 -5.53 18.27
N TRP A 274 -4.56 -5.31 19.55
CA TRP A 274 -3.59 -5.66 20.59
C TRP A 274 -3.36 -7.17 20.66
N LYS A 275 -4.42 -7.98 20.64
CA LYS A 275 -4.33 -9.44 20.62
C LYS A 275 -3.55 -9.94 19.40
N ASN A 276 -3.89 -9.43 18.22
CA ASN A 276 -3.23 -9.80 16.97
C ASN A 276 -1.75 -9.46 17.00
N TYR A 277 -1.39 -8.23 17.43
CA TYR A 277 0.01 -7.84 17.57
C TYR A 277 0.79 -8.79 18.50
N ARG A 278 0.19 -9.19 19.62
CA ARG A 278 0.81 -10.19 20.52
C ARG A 278 1.00 -11.55 19.83
N THR A 279 0.04 -12.00 19.04
CA THR A 279 0.16 -13.24 18.26
C THR A 279 1.31 -13.14 17.26
N LEU A 280 1.37 -12.05 16.49
CA LEU A 280 2.47 -11.80 15.54
C LEU A 280 3.83 -11.76 16.26
N ALA A 281 3.93 -10.99 17.35
CA ALA A 281 5.16 -10.88 18.13
C ALA A 281 5.60 -12.23 18.69
N ASN A 282 4.71 -12.98 19.31
CA ASN A 282 5.02 -14.29 19.90
C ASN A 282 5.48 -15.32 18.85
N THR A 283 4.93 -15.24 17.63
CA THR A 283 5.31 -16.14 16.53
C THR A 283 6.66 -15.77 15.92
N LEU A 284 6.93 -14.47 15.77
CA LEU A 284 8.13 -13.97 15.10
C LEU A 284 9.35 -13.89 16.03
N THR A 285 9.15 -13.57 17.32
CA THR A 285 10.25 -13.40 18.28
C THR A 285 11.22 -14.58 18.33
N PRO A 286 10.77 -15.86 18.39
CA PRO A 286 11.70 -16.99 18.41
C PRO A 286 12.55 -17.12 17.14
N ALA A 287 12.02 -16.70 15.99
CA ALA A 287 12.77 -16.71 14.73
C ALA A 287 13.85 -15.61 14.73
N VAL A 288 13.49 -14.40 15.17
CA VAL A 288 14.44 -13.30 15.32
C VAL A 288 15.54 -13.67 16.33
N GLN A 289 15.17 -14.23 17.49
CA GLN A 289 16.12 -14.60 18.54
C GLN A 289 17.12 -15.65 18.04
N ARG A 290 16.65 -16.71 17.41
CA ARG A 290 17.53 -17.74 16.83
C ARG A 290 18.54 -17.17 15.83
N ARG A 291 18.13 -16.17 15.03
CA ARG A 291 19.03 -15.53 14.06
C ARG A 291 20.04 -14.61 14.76
N MET A 292 19.62 -13.89 15.81
CA MET A 292 20.52 -13.11 16.65
C MET A 292 21.60 -13.99 17.27
N ASP A 293 21.21 -15.12 17.89
CA ASP A 293 22.14 -16.06 18.52
C ASP A 293 23.12 -16.66 17.49
N ALA A 294 22.64 -16.97 16.29
CA ALA A 294 23.48 -17.50 15.21
C ALA A 294 24.51 -16.46 14.73
N LEU A 295 24.12 -15.21 14.54
CA LEU A 295 25.03 -14.12 14.12
C LEU A 295 26.04 -13.72 15.21
N GLN A 296 25.68 -13.87 16.49
CA GLN A 296 26.61 -13.65 17.60
C GLN A 296 27.69 -14.74 17.67
N LYS A 297 27.34 -16.00 17.34
CA LYS A 297 28.28 -17.12 17.33
C LYS A 297 29.24 -17.10 16.15
N ASP A 298 28.77 -16.65 14.99
CA ASP A 298 29.58 -16.58 13.78
C ASP A 298 29.27 -15.31 12.97
N ARG A 299 30.11 -14.30 13.16
CA ARG A 299 30.01 -13.01 12.41
C ARG A 299 30.38 -13.13 10.94
N SER A 300 30.94 -14.27 10.49
CA SER A 300 31.28 -14.51 9.09
C SER A 300 30.07 -14.98 8.26
N VAL A 301 28.95 -15.33 8.90
CA VAL A 301 27.73 -15.70 8.22
C VAL A 301 27.18 -14.48 7.49
N LYS A 302 27.44 -14.40 6.19
CA LYS A 302 26.79 -13.41 5.33
C LYS A 302 25.29 -13.66 5.36
N GLY A 303 24.54 -12.60 5.72
CA GLY A 303 23.08 -12.67 5.82
C GLY A 303 22.46 -13.19 4.52
N LYS A 304 21.78 -14.34 4.61
CA LYS A 304 21.08 -14.98 3.48
C LYS A 304 19.62 -14.53 3.37
N THR A 305 19.06 -14.07 4.47
CA THR A 305 17.65 -13.66 4.56
C THR A 305 17.51 -12.17 4.93
N LEU A 306 16.33 -11.61 4.70
CA LEU A 306 16.08 -10.21 5.11
C LEU A 306 16.12 -10.06 6.65
N VAL A 307 15.74 -11.08 7.41
CA VAL A 307 15.86 -11.05 8.88
C VAL A 307 17.31 -10.87 9.29
N ASP A 308 18.27 -11.50 8.59
CA ASP A 308 19.70 -11.31 8.86
C ASP A 308 20.11 -9.85 8.66
N LEU A 309 19.64 -9.20 7.59
CA LEU A 309 19.93 -7.79 7.32
C LEU A 309 19.29 -6.87 8.35
N ILE A 310 18.07 -7.19 8.81
CA ILE A 310 17.40 -6.45 9.90
C ILE A 310 18.23 -6.55 11.19
N VAL A 311 18.66 -7.76 11.55
CA VAL A 311 19.47 -7.99 12.76
C VAL A 311 20.81 -7.25 12.65
N GLN A 312 21.50 -7.34 11.52
CA GLN A 312 22.76 -6.61 11.28
C GLN A 312 22.60 -5.10 11.35
N ALA A 313 21.51 -4.55 10.77
CA ALA A 313 21.22 -3.11 10.83
C ALA A 313 20.95 -2.64 12.26
N LEU A 314 20.25 -3.45 13.05
CA LEU A 314 19.99 -3.18 14.46
C LEU A 314 21.25 -3.26 15.31
N ASP A 315 22.12 -4.24 15.07
CA ASP A 315 23.41 -4.34 15.76
C ASP A 315 24.30 -3.12 15.48
N ALA A 316 24.31 -2.63 14.24
CA ALA A 316 25.03 -1.41 13.87
C ALA A 316 24.45 -0.18 14.59
N GLU A 317 23.11 0.00 14.61
CA GLU A 317 22.45 1.11 15.33
C GLU A 317 22.76 1.04 16.84
N LYS A 318 22.76 -0.16 17.44
CA LYS A 318 23.10 -0.38 18.84
C LYS A 318 24.56 -0.03 19.16
N ALA A 319 25.47 -0.37 18.25
CA ALA A 319 26.88 -0.02 18.39
C ALA A 319 27.12 1.50 18.35
N GLU A 320 26.46 2.21 17.42
CA GLU A 320 26.52 3.67 17.34
C GLU A 320 25.98 4.35 18.62
N GLN A 321 24.86 3.85 19.15
CA GLN A 321 24.27 4.38 20.37
C GLN A 321 25.18 4.18 21.60
N LYS A 322 25.83 3.02 21.74
CA LYS A 322 26.78 2.76 22.84
C LYS A 322 28.00 3.69 22.80
N VAL A 323 28.49 4.03 21.61
CA VAL A 323 29.61 4.97 21.45
C VAL A 323 29.18 6.39 21.88
N MET A 324 27.93 6.79 21.63
CA MET A 324 27.43 8.12 21.97
C MET A 324 27.11 8.29 23.46
N THR A 325 26.70 7.24 24.19
CA THR A 325 26.19 7.36 25.57
C THR A 325 27.24 7.10 26.65
N GLN A 326 28.39 6.50 26.33
CA GLN A 326 29.45 6.12 27.28
C GLN A 326 28.97 5.33 28.52
N ASP A 327 27.80 4.75 28.51
CA ASP A 327 27.10 4.22 29.68
C ASP A 327 26.94 2.70 29.60
N ASN A 328 27.44 1.98 30.61
CA ASN A 328 27.44 0.52 30.76
C ASN A 328 26.37 0.02 31.74
N ASN A 329 25.21 0.65 31.82
CA ASN A 329 24.17 0.29 32.78
C ASN A 329 23.35 -0.93 32.29
N ASP A 330 23.29 -2.02 33.10
CA ASP A 330 22.59 -3.27 32.77
C ASP A 330 21.08 -3.09 32.49
N HIS A 331 20.42 -2.13 33.15
CA HIS A 331 19.03 -1.78 32.90
C HIS A 331 18.81 -1.18 31.50
N GLN A 332 19.74 -0.36 31.03
CA GLN A 332 19.72 0.23 29.69
C GLN A 332 19.99 -0.81 28.61
N ALA A 333 20.80 -1.83 28.89
CA ALA A 333 21.05 -2.94 27.99
C ALA A 333 19.79 -3.79 27.75
N ALA A 334 19.02 -4.11 28.80
CA ALA A 334 17.78 -4.87 28.73
C ALA A 334 16.66 -4.09 27.99
N GLU A 335 16.57 -2.77 28.20
CA GLU A 335 15.62 -1.90 27.48
C GLU A 335 15.99 -1.77 26.01
N LEU A 336 17.28 -1.68 25.68
CA LEU A 336 17.77 -1.71 24.30
C LEU A 336 17.44 -3.04 23.60
N ASP A 337 17.51 -4.18 24.31
CA ASP A 337 17.16 -5.48 23.74
C ASP A 337 15.65 -5.63 23.48
N ALA A 338 14.80 -5.11 24.36
CA ALA A 338 13.34 -5.09 24.16
C ALA A 338 12.94 -4.19 22.98
N ASN A 339 13.55 -3.02 22.87
CA ASN A 339 13.35 -2.10 21.73
C ASN A 339 13.84 -2.71 20.42
N PHE A 340 14.95 -3.45 20.46
CA PHE A 340 15.52 -4.18 19.33
C PHE A 340 14.53 -5.20 18.76
N VAL A 341 13.96 -6.07 19.61
CA VAL A 341 12.97 -7.06 19.19
C VAL A 341 11.72 -6.39 18.63
N THR A 342 11.24 -5.33 19.27
CA THR A 342 10.07 -4.58 18.79
C THR A 342 10.31 -3.99 17.40
N MET A 343 11.51 -3.46 17.16
CA MET A 343 11.89 -2.88 15.86
C MET A 343 12.04 -3.97 14.79
N ALA A 344 12.65 -5.11 15.11
CA ALA A 344 12.75 -6.25 14.20
C ALA A 344 11.35 -6.73 13.78
N ILE A 345 10.44 -6.90 14.74
CA ILE A 345 9.05 -7.30 14.48
C ILE A 345 8.32 -6.26 13.64
N GLY A 346 8.50 -4.97 13.92
CA GLY A 346 7.90 -3.89 13.14
C GLY A 346 8.34 -3.92 11.67
N GLN A 347 9.64 -4.13 11.42
CA GLN A 347 10.17 -4.28 10.07
C GLN A 347 9.61 -5.53 9.38
N ILE A 348 9.65 -6.68 10.03
CA ILE A 348 9.16 -7.95 9.46
C ILE A 348 7.67 -7.82 9.13
N ASN A 349 6.84 -7.33 10.06
CA ASN A 349 5.41 -7.16 9.83
C ASN A 349 5.11 -6.23 8.65
N THR A 350 5.90 -5.15 8.48
CA THR A 350 5.76 -4.24 7.33
C THR A 350 6.04 -4.95 6.02
N PHE A 351 7.12 -5.73 5.96
CA PHE A 351 7.48 -6.44 4.74
C PHE A 351 6.51 -7.59 4.43
N LEU A 352 6.04 -8.32 5.44
CA LEU A 352 5.00 -9.32 5.25
C LEU A 352 3.74 -8.65 4.67
N PHE A 353 3.20 -7.61 5.33
CA PHE A 353 2.02 -6.89 4.86
C PHE A 353 2.20 -6.34 3.44
N ALA A 354 3.28 -5.58 3.21
CA ALA A 354 3.51 -4.96 1.91
C ALA A 354 3.68 -5.98 0.77
N GLY A 355 4.28 -7.14 1.07
CA GLY A 355 4.56 -8.17 0.07
C GLY A 355 3.34 -8.99 -0.31
N PHE A 356 2.55 -9.46 0.64
CA PHE A 356 1.45 -10.35 0.27
C PHE A 356 0.22 -9.60 -0.25
N ASP A 357 -0.20 -8.52 0.42
CA ASP A 357 -1.47 -7.83 0.12
C ASP A 357 -1.46 -7.20 -1.28
N THR A 358 -0.38 -6.48 -1.60
CA THR A 358 -0.24 -5.82 -2.91
C THR A 358 -0.01 -6.80 -4.05
N THR A 359 0.76 -7.86 -3.82
CA THR A 359 1.05 -8.87 -4.85
C THR A 359 -0.17 -9.73 -5.14
N ALA A 360 -0.92 -10.13 -4.11
CA ALA A 360 -2.18 -10.85 -4.27
C ALA A 360 -3.20 -10.06 -5.10
N ALA A 361 -3.37 -8.76 -4.78
CA ALA A 361 -4.23 -7.87 -5.55
C ALA A 361 -3.75 -7.72 -7.00
N THR A 362 -2.43 -7.56 -7.21
CA THR A 362 -1.84 -7.49 -8.56
C THR A 362 -2.13 -8.75 -9.37
N LEU A 363 -1.92 -9.93 -8.80
CA LEU A 363 -2.20 -11.20 -9.47
C LEU A 363 -3.69 -11.38 -9.76
N SER A 364 -4.56 -11.01 -8.82
CA SER A 364 -6.01 -11.10 -9.01
C SER A 364 -6.50 -10.24 -10.18
N TRP A 365 -6.06 -8.99 -10.26
CA TRP A 365 -6.37 -8.12 -11.39
C TRP A 365 -5.74 -8.58 -12.69
N LEU A 366 -4.51 -9.06 -12.65
CA LEU A 366 -3.79 -9.58 -13.81
C LEU A 366 -4.56 -10.75 -14.46
N PHE A 367 -4.94 -11.77 -13.70
CA PHE A 367 -5.68 -12.90 -14.23
C PHE A 367 -7.10 -12.53 -14.70
N ARG A 368 -7.76 -11.57 -14.04
CA ARG A 368 -9.01 -11.01 -14.51
C ARG A 368 -8.86 -10.33 -15.88
N LEU A 369 -7.80 -9.54 -16.08
CA LEU A 369 -7.53 -8.90 -17.36
C LEU A 369 -7.20 -9.92 -18.45
N LEU A 370 -6.44 -10.96 -18.13
CA LEU A 370 -6.16 -12.04 -19.07
C LEU A 370 -7.43 -12.78 -19.52
N TYR A 371 -8.42 -12.94 -18.64
CA TYR A 371 -9.74 -13.44 -19.02
C TYR A 371 -10.50 -12.48 -19.95
N GLN A 372 -10.43 -11.17 -19.67
CA GLN A 372 -11.14 -10.14 -20.45
C GLN A 372 -10.51 -9.88 -21.83
N TYR A 373 -9.22 -10.18 -22.00
CA TYR A 373 -8.43 -9.92 -23.21
C TYR A 373 -7.76 -11.21 -23.72
N PRO A 374 -8.55 -12.12 -24.34
CA PRO A 374 -8.05 -13.43 -24.77
C PRO A 374 -6.93 -13.36 -25.82
N GLU A 375 -6.89 -12.29 -26.61
CA GLU A 375 -5.80 -12.03 -27.57
C GLU A 375 -4.46 -11.76 -26.87
N VAL A 376 -4.48 -11.11 -25.70
CA VAL A 376 -3.28 -10.91 -24.87
C VAL A 376 -2.84 -12.23 -24.25
N LEU A 377 -3.81 -13.04 -23.77
CA LEU A 377 -3.52 -14.36 -23.21
C LEU A 377 -2.89 -15.29 -24.26
N ALA A 378 -3.38 -15.25 -25.51
CA ALA A 378 -2.83 -16.07 -26.60
C ALA A 378 -1.37 -15.72 -26.88
N LYS A 379 -1.02 -14.43 -27.01
CA LYS A 379 0.36 -13.97 -27.21
C LYS A 379 1.27 -14.34 -26.02
N LEU A 380 0.73 -14.24 -24.80
CA LEU A 380 1.45 -14.60 -23.58
C LEU A 380 1.78 -16.11 -23.56
N ARG A 381 0.84 -16.96 -23.94
CA ARG A 381 1.04 -18.41 -24.09
C ARG A 381 2.08 -18.73 -25.16
N GLU A 382 2.03 -18.05 -26.32
CA GLU A 382 3.00 -18.21 -27.41
C GLU A 382 4.44 -17.83 -26.97
N GLU A 383 4.62 -16.73 -26.22
CA GLU A 383 5.92 -16.37 -25.65
C GLU A 383 6.42 -17.49 -24.70
N HIS A 384 5.54 -18.00 -23.84
CA HIS A 384 5.91 -19.05 -22.89
C HIS A 384 6.23 -20.38 -23.59
N ASP A 385 5.49 -20.77 -24.64
CA ASP A 385 5.78 -21.98 -25.42
C ASP A 385 7.13 -21.87 -26.14
N THR A 386 7.44 -20.69 -26.66
CA THR A 386 8.70 -20.41 -27.36
C THR A 386 9.90 -20.48 -26.41
N VAL A 387 9.79 -19.88 -25.21
CA VAL A 387 10.93 -19.74 -24.29
C VAL A 387 11.08 -20.93 -23.34
N LEU A 388 9.97 -21.46 -22.84
CA LEU A 388 9.96 -22.53 -21.83
C LEU A 388 9.70 -23.93 -22.41
N GLY A 389 9.41 -24.00 -23.72
CA GLY A 389 9.04 -25.23 -24.40
C GLY A 389 7.54 -25.57 -24.26
N PRO A 390 7.05 -26.54 -25.08
CA PRO A 390 5.62 -26.84 -25.20
C PRO A 390 5.01 -27.57 -23.99
N ASP A 391 5.82 -28.16 -23.12
CA ASP A 391 5.32 -28.82 -21.91
C ASP A 391 5.04 -27.77 -20.81
N ALA A 392 3.76 -27.39 -20.69
CA ALA A 392 3.33 -26.41 -19.70
C ALA A 392 3.60 -26.83 -18.25
N TRP A 393 3.44 -28.11 -17.94
CA TRP A 393 3.69 -28.64 -16.58
C TRP A 393 5.16 -28.82 -16.26
N GLY A 394 6.02 -28.99 -17.27
CA GLY A 394 7.47 -29.07 -17.13
C GLY A 394 8.16 -27.71 -16.96
N ALA A 395 7.45 -26.58 -17.08
CA ALA A 395 8.02 -25.24 -17.03
C ALA A 395 8.76 -24.95 -15.70
N ALA A 396 8.29 -25.47 -14.59
CA ALA A 396 8.95 -25.32 -13.30
C ALA A 396 10.35 -25.93 -13.28
N ASP A 397 10.53 -27.13 -13.84
CA ASP A 397 11.83 -27.80 -13.93
C ASP A 397 12.77 -27.08 -14.91
N VAL A 398 12.22 -26.50 -15.98
CA VAL A 398 12.98 -25.66 -16.92
C VAL A 398 13.53 -24.43 -16.19
N LEU A 399 12.68 -23.72 -15.43
CA LEU A 399 13.05 -22.52 -14.68
C LEU A 399 13.98 -22.79 -13.49
N ARG A 400 13.92 -23.98 -12.88
CA ARG A 400 14.90 -24.39 -11.85
C ARG A 400 16.27 -24.62 -12.45
N ARG A 401 16.34 -25.21 -13.66
CA ARG A 401 17.62 -25.47 -14.36
C ARG A 401 18.23 -24.20 -14.93
N ASP A 402 17.40 -23.34 -15.51
CA ASP A 402 17.85 -22.05 -16.08
C ASP A 402 16.92 -20.91 -15.70
N PRO A 403 17.13 -20.29 -14.53
CA PRO A 403 16.35 -19.13 -14.07
C PRO A 403 16.49 -17.90 -14.99
N GLN A 404 17.53 -17.83 -15.83
CA GLN A 404 17.76 -16.67 -16.72
C GLN A 404 16.71 -16.59 -17.84
N LEU A 405 16.00 -17.67 -18.14
CA LEU A 405 14.91 -17.69 -19.12
C LEU A 405 13.80 -16.69 -18.76
N LEU A 406 13.60 -16.36 -17.47
CA LEU A 406 12.68 -15.29 -17.05
C LEU A 406 13.03 -13.91 -17.63
N ASN A 407 14.28 -13.69 -18.03
CA ASN A 407 14.68 -12.45 -18.68
C ASN A 407 14.31 -12.41 -20.17
N GLN A 408 13.99 -13.56 -20.76
CA GLN A 408 13.55 -13.73 -22.14
C GLN A 408 12.03 -13.67 -22.29
N LEU A 409 11.31 -13.18 -21.27
CA LEU A 409 9.86 -13.00 -21.23
C LEU A 409 9.49 -11.50 -21.21
N PRO A 410 9.80 -10.73 -22.28
CA PRO A 410 9.51 -9.29 -22.33
C PRO A 410 7.99 -9.00 -22.41
N TYR A 411 7.22 -9.82 -23.16
CA TYR A 411 5.76 -9.65 -23.25
C TYR A 411 5.09 -9.92 -21.90
N THR A 412 5.53 -10.96 -21.18
CA THR A 412 5.08 -11.23 -19.80
C THR A 412 5.29 -10.04 -18.88
N LEU A 413 6.46 -9.39 -18.95
CA LEU A 413 6.72 -8.17 -18.17
C LEU A 413 5.85 -7.00 -18.63
N ALA A 414 5.62 -6.87 -19.93
CA ALA A 414 4.74 -5.85 -20.49
C ALA A 414 3.29 -6.00 -20.03
N VAL A 415 2.77 -7.23 -20.04
CA VAL A 415 1.43 -7.58 -19.51
C VAL A 415 1.31 -7.20 -18.04
N LEU A 416 2.32 -7.52 -17.21
CA LEU A 416 2.33 -7.15 -15.81
C LEU A 416 2.33 -5.62 -15.61
N ARG A 417 3.19 -4.91 -16.34
CA ARG A 417 3.28 -3.44 -16.24
C ARG A 417 1.98 -2.76 -16.64
N GLU A 418 1.35 -3.23 -17.71
CA GLU A 418 0.07 -2.69 -18.17
C GLU A 418 -1.07 -3.03 -17.19
N SER A 419 -1.09 -4.23 -16.62
CA SER A 419 -2.04 -4.59 -15.56
C SER A 419 -1.94 -3.63 -14.36
N MET A 420 -0.71 -3.32 -13.93
CA MET A 420 -0.46 -2.40 -12.82
C MET A 420 -0.73 -0.92 -13.18
N ARG A 421 -0.65 -0.53 -14.45
CA ARG A 421 -1.12 0.77 -14.90
C ARG A 421 -2.65 0.83 -14.86
N TYR A 422 -3.29 -0.19 -15.37
CA TYR A 422 -4.76 -0.26 -15.49
C TYR A 422 -5.44 -0.37 -14.13
N HIS A 423 -4.84 -1.15 -13.21
CA HIS A 423 -5.27 -1.29 -11.82
C HIS A 423 -4.09 -1.01 -10.87
N THR A 424 -4.02 0.21 -10.39
CA THR A 424 -2.98 0.63 -9.42
C THR A 424 -3.43 0.30 -8.01
N ASN A 425 -2.58 -0.37 -7.23
CA ASN A 425 -2.94 -0.85 -5.90
C ASN A 425 -2.79 0.20 -4.79
N VAL A 426 -1.80 1.09 -4.89
CA VAL A 426 -1.41 1.97 -3.76
C VAL A 426 -1.01 3.37 -4.24
N GLY A 427 -1.61 4.39 -3.62
CA GLY A 427 -1.15 5.77 -3.68
C GLY A 427 -0.21 6.13 -2.51
N SER A 428 0.62 7.15 -2.68
CA SER A 428 1.55 7.64 -1.65
C SER A 428 1.05 8.94 -1.04
N MET A 429 0.93 8.97 0.30
CA MET A 429 0.58 10.19 1.03
C MET A 429 1.80 10.83 1.67
N ARG A 430 1.93 12.13 1.47
CA ARG A 430 3.01 12.95 2.01
C ARG A 430 2.43 14.04 2.90
N ARG A 431 3.24 14.55 3.80
CA ARG A 431 2.91 15.74 4.59
C ARG A 431 3.40 16.96 3.85
N GLY A 432 2.52 17.90 3.55
CA GLY A 432 2.89 19.21 3.03
C GLY A 432 3.72 19.99 4.04
N GLU A 433 4.63 20.82 3.55
CA GLU A 433 5.56 21.59 4.37
C GLU A 433 5.44 23.10 4.12
N PRO A 434 5.64 23.95 5.16
CA PRO A 434 5.73 25.38 4.97
C PRO A 434 6.81 25.75 3.96
N GLY A 435 6.48 26.66 3.02
CA GLY A 435 7.42 27.10 2.00
C GLY A 435 7.60 26.14 0.81
N PHE A 436 7.00 24.96 0.84
CA PHE A 436 6.96 24.08 -0.31
C PHE A 436 5.64 24.23 -1.08
N PHE A 437 5.75 24.52 -2.36
CA PHE A 437 4.63 24.69 -3.28
C PHE A 437 4.75 23.71 -4.43
N LEU A 438 3.59 23.16 -4.85
CA LEU A 438 3.50 22.50 -6.13
C LEU A 438 3.36 23.55 -7.22
N VAL A 439 3.95 23.31 -8.38
CA VAL A 439 3.84 24.22 -9.52
C VAL A 439 2.94 23.58 -10.57
N GLY A 440 1.93 24.32 -10.99
CA GLY A 440 1.04 23.87 -12.05
C GLY A 440 1.81 23.77 -13.37
N PRO A 441 1.78 22.62 -14.07
CA PRO A 441 2.55 22.42 -15.31
C PRO A 441 2.04 23.32 -16.45
N PRO A 442 2.88 23.56 -17.47
CA PRO A 442 2.45 24.27 -18.68
C PRO A 442 1.21 23.63 -19.30
N GLY A 443 0.28 24.45 -19.76
CA GLY A 443 -0.96 24.00 -20.37
C GLY A 443 -2.02 23.51 -19.41
N SER A 444 -1.84 23.60 -18.07
CA SER A 444 -2.86 23.23 -17.08
C SER A 444 -4.01 24.27 -16.94
N GLY A 445 -3.92 25.37 -17.68
CA GLY A 445 -4.97 26.36 -17.79
C GLY A 445 -4.97 27.42 -16.69
N PRO A 446 -5.90 28.40 -16.80
CA PRO A 446 -5.99 29.52 -15.86
C PRO A 446 -6.18 29.05 -14.42
N GLY A 447 -5.48 29.68 -13.49
CA GLY A 447 -5.54 29.37 -12.06
C GLY A 447 -4.60 28.27 -11.60
N PHE A 448 -3.97 27.51 -12.52
CA PHE A 448 -2.97 26.48 -12.19
C PHE A 448 -1.61 26.74 -12.84
N GLU A 449 -1.58 27.07 -14.13
CA GLU A 449 -0.33 27.20 -14.90
C GLU A 449 0.63 28.21 -14.28
N GLY A 450 1.84 27.74 -13.93
CA GLY A 450 2.87 28.56 -13.28
C GLY A 450 2.51 29.07 -11.87
N LYS A 451 1.37 28.69 -11.32
CA LYS A 451 0.95 29.07 -9.97
C LYS A 451 1.65 28.24 -8.90
N ASN A 452 2.00 28.90 -7.80
CA ASN A 452 2.43 28.25 -6.57
C ASN A 452 1.20 27.72 -5.83
N LEU A 453 1.06 26.38 -5.77
CA LEU A 453 -0.05 25.69 -5.15
C LEU A 453 0.39 25.25 -3.75
N PRO A 454 -0.16 25.83 -2.66
CA PRO A 454 0.34 25.62 -1.30
C PRO A 454 0.11 24.19 -0.82
N THR A 455 1.09 23.66 -0.08
CA THR A 455 1.03 22.33 0.54
C THR A 455 0.97 22.38 2.07
N ASP A 456 1.29 23.53 2.68
CA ASP A 456 1.34 23.67 4.15
C ASP A 456 0.01 23.35 4.82
N GLY A 457 0.05 22.35 5.72
CA GLY A 457 -1.11 21.87 6.46
C GLY A 457 -2.09 21.05 5.62
N PHE A 458 -1.66 20.57 4.45
CA PHE A 458 -2.38 19.59 3.63
C PHE A 458 -1.65 18.23 3.63
N ILE A 459 -2.41 17.16 3.53
CA ILE A 459 -1.90 15.90 3.03
C ILE A 459 -1.72 16.05 1.52
N VAL A 460 -0.54 15.75 1.00
CA VAL A 460 -0.26 15.73 -0.43
C VAL A 460 -0.33 14.28 -0.91
N TRP A 461 -1.33 13.96 -1.72
CA TRP A 461 -1.61 12.59 -2.14
C TRP A 461 -1.24 12.39 -3.62
N ASP A 462 -0.43 11.36 -3.88
CA ASP A 462 -0.05 10.93 -5.24
C ASP A 462 -1.21 10.13 -5.86
N GLY A 463 -1.96 10.78 -6.74
CA GLY A 463 -3.13 10.21 -7.41
C GLY A 463 -2.75 9.32 -8.59
N ASN A 464 -1.91 8.32 -8.36
CA ASN A 464 -1.38 7.43 -9.39
C ASN A 464 -2.47 6.85 -10.30
N PHE A 465 -3.59 6.42 -9.73
CA PHE A 465 -4.68 5.82 -10.50
C PHE A 465 -5.28 6.81 -11.50
N ALA A 466 -5.52 8.05 -11.09
CA ALA A 466 -5.99 9.09 -12.00
C ALA A 466 -4.94 9.45 -13.07
N ALA A 467 -3.65 9.54 -12.68
CA ALA A 467 -2.56 9.83 -13.60
C ALA A 467 -2.33 8.72 -14.65
N HIS A 468 -2.54 7.45 -14.28
CA HIS A 468 -2.43 6.31 -15.20
C HIS A 468 -3.55 6.25 -16.25
N HIS A 469 -4.67 6.92 -15.99
CA HIS A 469 -5.82 7.01 -16.91
C HIS A 469 -5.96 8.40 -17.54
N ASP A 470 -4.92 9.24 -17.48
CA ASP A 470 -4.91 10.56 -18.07
C ASP A 470 -4.80 10.51 -19.60
N PRO A 471 -5.84 10.92 -20.35
CA PRO A 471 -5.80 10.91 -21.83
C PRO A 471 -4.87 11.99 -22.42
N GLU A 472 -4.48 13.00 -21.62
CA GLU A 472 -3.45 13.97 -22.01
C GLU A 472 -2.04 13.41 -21.86
N LEU A 473 -1.88 12.36 -21.05
CA LEU A 473 -0.58 11.74 -20.76
C LEU A 473 -0.42 10.40 -21.49
N TRP A 474 -1.48 9.57 -21.49
CA TRP A 474 -1.48 8.23 -22.08
C TRP A 474 -2.36 8.20 -23.33
N HIS A 475 -1.81 7.78 -24.45
CA HIS A 475 -2.62 7.50 -25.63
C HIS A 475 -3.46 6.24 -25.38
N ARG A 476 -4.79 6.31 -25.63
CA ARG A 476 -5.76 5.21 -25.40
C ARG A 476 -5.68 4.65 -23.95
N PRO A 477 -5.86 5.49 -22.90
CA PRO A 477 -5.63 5.07 -21.52
C PRO A 477 -6.62 4.02 -21.00
N GLY A 478 -7.82 3.96 -21.59
CA GLY A 478 -8.88 3.01 -21.21
C GLY A 478 -8.72 1.63 -21.84
N GLU A 479 -7.69 1.40 -22.66
CA GLU A 479 -7.44 0.13 -23.29
C GLU A 479 -6.27 -0.60 -22.62
N PHE A 480 -6.39 -1.91 -22.49
CA PHE A 480 -5.34 -2.77 -21.97
C PHE A 480 -4.39 -3.18 -23.10
N LEU A 481 -3.29 -2.47 -23.24
CA LEU A 481 -2.33 -2.60 -24.36
C LEU A 481 -0.92 -2.86 -23.82
N PRO A 482 -0.55 -4.12 -23.54
CA PRO A 482 0.80 -4.48 -23.08
C PRO A 482 1.90 -4.01 -24.02
N GLU A 483 1.63 -3.95 -25.33
CA GLU A 483 2.56 -3.58 -26.38
C GLU A 483 3.22 -2.21 -26.16
N ARG A 484 2.54 -1.28 -25.46
CA ARG A 484 3.14 0.02 -25.12
C ARG A 484 4.44 -0.09 -24.35
N PHE A 485 4.62 -1.13 -23.55
CA PHE A 485 5.84 -1.38 -22.79
C PHE A 485 6.94 -2.12 -23.58
N LEU A 486 6.68 -2.47 -24.83
CA LEU A 486 7.66 -3.04 -25.77
C LEU A 486 8.17 -2.01 -26.79
N ILE A 487 7.51 -0.87 -26.89
CA ILE A 487 7.89 0.22 -27.79
C ILE A 487 9.19 0.84 -27.30
N THR A 488 10.14 1.01 -28.22
CA THR A 488 11.45 1.61 -27.97
C THR A 488 11.61 3.00 -28.58
N ASP A 489 10.72 3.36 -29.51
CA ASP A 489 10.72 4.68 -30.16
C ASP A 489 9.95 5.69 -29.27
N PRO A 490 10.61 6.72 -28.71
CA PRO A 490 9.95 7.74 -27.91
C PRO A 490 8.97 8.62 -28.70
N GLN A 491 8.97 8.56 -30.03
CA GLN A 491 8.04 9.31 -30.88
C GLN A 491 6.73 8.56 -31.16
N ASP A 492 6.68 7.27 -30.82
CA ASP A 492 5.45 6.50 -30.94
C ASP A 492 4.42 7.01 -29.91
N PRO A 493 3.18 7.33 -30.31
CA PRO A 493 2.14 7.80 -29.40
C PRO A 493 1.83 6.85 -28.23
N LEU A 494 2.07 5.54 -28.41
CA LEU A 494 1.87 4.54 -27.37
C LEU A 494 3.06 4.41 -26.41
N PHE A 495 4.20 5.05 -26.71
CA PHE A 495 5.37 5.00 -25.81
C PHE A 495 4.99 5.50 -24.40
N PRO A 496 5.33 4.78 -23.31
CA PRO A 496 5.00 5.20 -21.96
C PRO A 496 5.58 6.59 -21.65
N PRO A 497 4.73 7.56 -21.23
CA PRO A 497 5.20 8.91 -21.01
C PRO A 497 6.18 8.99 -19.83
N PRO A 498 7.17 9.89 -19.87
CA PRO A 498 8.06 10.15 -18.76
C PRO A 498 7.27 10.44 -17.48
N ASN A 499 7.68 9.87 -16.35
CA ASN A 499 6.98 9.94 -15.05
C ASN A 499 5.55 9.37 -15.05
N GLY A 500 5.01 8.93 -16.19
CA GLY A 500 3.62 8.48 -16.30
C GLY A 500 3.33 7.19 -15.56
N TRP A 501 4.24 6.20 -15.62
CA TRP A 501 4.07 4.93 -14.93
C TRP A 501 4.62 4.97 -13.51
N ARG A 502 3.72 4.86 -12.52
CA ARG A 502 4.03 5.13 -11.11
C ARG A 502 3.54 4.03 -10.15
N SER A 503 3.30 2.82 -10.64
CA SER A 503 2.72 1.73 -9.83
C SER A 503 3.57 1.35 -8.61
N PHE A 504 4.89 1.58 -8.65
CA PHE A 504 5.79 1.41 -7.51
C PHE A 504 6.21 2.74 -6.87
N SER A 505 5.48 3.83 -7.12
CA SER A 505 5.88 5.19 -6.82
C SER A 505 7.22 5.55 -7.50
N ALA A 506 7.78 6.71 -7.21
CA ALA A 506 9.03 7.16 -7.80
C ALA A 506 9.87 7.94 -6.78
N GLY A 507 11.15 8.15 -7.09
CA GLY A 507 12.11 8.86 -6.24
C GLY A 507 12.68 7.99 -5.10
N PRO A 508 13.32 8.61 -4.10
CA PRO A 508 14.04 7.89 -3.06
C PRO A 508 13.19 6.92 -2.25
N ARG A 509 11.90 7.19 -2.14
CA ARG A 509 10.91 6.41 -1.39
C ARG A 509 10.12 5.43 -2.25
N ASN A 510 10.61 5.07 -3.45
CA ASN A 510 10.01 4.05 -4.30
C ASN A 510 9.97 2.67 -3.61
N CYS A 511 9.16 1.77 -4.15
CA CYS A 511 9.03 0.42 -3.61
C CYS A 511 10.37 -0.33 -3.63
N ILE A 512 10.77 -0.86 -2.47
CA ILE A 512 11.99 -1.66 -2.34
C ILE A 512 11.79 -3.07 -2.92
N GLY A 513 10.54 -3.59 -2.89
CA GLY A 513 10.18 -4.94 -3.32
C GLY A 513 9.86 -5.08 -4.81
N GLN A 514 10.01 -4.03 -5.63
CA GLN A 514 9.60 -4.04 -7.03
C GLN A 514 10.11 -5.24 -7.82
N ASN A 515 11.38 -5.60 -7.68
CA ASN A 515 11.97 -6.73 -8.40
C ASN A 515 11.41 -8.08 -7.94
N LEU A 516 11.05 -8.20 -6.65
CA LEU A 516 10.43 -9.41 -6.11
C LEU A 516 9.02 -9.61 -6.70
N VAL A 517 8.22 -8.53 -6.78
CA VAL A 517 6.88 -8.59 -7.42
C VAL A 517 7.01 -8.98 -8.90
N TYR A 518 8.00 -8.44 -9.62
CA TYR A 518 8.23 -8.82 -11.01
C TYR A 518 8.56 -10.30 -11.15
N LEU A 519 9.39 -10.83 -10.26
CA LEU A 519 9.75 -12.24 -10.27
C LEU A 519 8.54 -13.11 -9.97
N GLU A 520 7.83 -12.84 -8.86
CA GLU A 520 6.69 -13.63 -8.41
C GLU A 520 5.58 -13.64 -9.46
N ALA A 521 5.20 -12.49 -10.03
CA ALA A 521 4.17 -12.41 -11.04
C ALA A 521 4.58 -13.08 -12.36
N LYS A 522 5.84 -12.97 -12.78
CA LYS A 522 6.34 -13.71 -13.96
C LYS A 522 6.25 -15.21 -13.75
N LEU A 523 6.65 -15.71 -12.59
CA LEU A 523 6.58 -17.13 -12.26
C LEU A 523 5.12 -17.62 -12.19
N ALA A 524 4.22 -16.83 -11.57
CA ALA A 524 2.80 -17.16 -11.52
C ALA A 524 2.19 -17.27 -12.93
N MET A 525 2.50 -16.33 -13.82
CA MET A 525 2.07 -16.41 -15.21
C MET A 525 2.68 -17.63 -15.93
N ALA A 526 4.01 -17.82 -15.84
CA ALA A 526 4.72 -18.87 -16.55
C ALA A 526 4.23 -20.29 -16.21
N LEU A 527 3.81 -20.51 -14.96
CA LEU A 527 3.38 -21.82 -14.47
C LEU A 527 1.88 -22.06 -14.51
N VAL A 528 1.07 -20.98 -14.73
CA VAL A 528 -0.40 -21.09 -14.61
C VAL A 528 -1.11 -20.90 -15.96
N VAL A 529 -0.74 -19.86 -16.74
CA VAL A 529 -1.56 -19.45 -17.90
C VAL A 529 -1.68 -20.48 -19.00
N ARG A 530 -0.72 -21.40 -19.12
CA ARG A 530 -0.76 -22.51 -20.10
C ARG A 530 -1.44 -23.75 -19.57
N CYS A 531 -1.57 -23.87 -18.24
CA CYS A 531 -2.12 -25.06 -17.59
C CYS A 531 -3.63 -24.96 -17.36
N PHE A 532 -4.18 -23.74 -17.34
CA PHE A 532 -5.58 -23.49 -16.96
C PHE A 532 -6.24 -22.45 -17.84
N ASP A 533 -7.53 -22.65 -18.11
CA ASP A 533 -8.44 -21.60 -18.49
C ASP A 533 -9.16 -21.11 -17.21
N ILE A 534 -9.14 -19.80 -16.99
CA ILE A 534 -9.71 -19.18 -15.78
C ILE A 534 -10.80 -18.22 -16.25
N GLU A 535 -12.05 -18.47 -15.82
CA GLU A 535 -13.21 -17.64 -16.13
C GLU A 535 -13.65 -16.86 -14.90
N CYS A 536 -14.03 -15.59 -15.09
CA CYS A 536 -14.64 -14.78 -14.05
C CYS A 536 -16.13 -15.16 -13.90
N ALA A 537 -16.47 -15.76 -12.76
CA ALA A 537 -17.86 -16.16 -12.47
C ALA A 537 -18.71 -15.04 -11.81
N TRP A 538 -18.24 -13.79 -11.80
CA TRP A 538 -18.86 -12.69 -11.06
C TRP A 538 -20.31 -12.44 -11.45
N GLU A 539 -20.61 -12.41 -12.74
CA GLU A 539 -21.98 -12.22 -13.25
C GLU A 539 -22.92 -13.37 -12.85
N LYS A 540 -22.42 -14.61 -12.91
CA LYS A 540 -23.17 -15.80 -12.50
C LYS A 540 -23.36 -15.87 -10.97
N TRP A 541 -22.47 -15.26 -10.20
CA TRP A 541 -22.52 -15.20 -8.74
C TRP A 541 -23.53 -14.17 -8.25
N ASP A 542 -23.57 -12.99 -8.84
CA ASP A 542 -24.49 -11.91 -8.45
C ASP A 542 -25.95 -12.24 -8.77
N LEU A 543 -26.19 -13.01 -9.84
CA LEU A 543 -27.54 -13.51 -10.16
C LEU A 543 -28.10 -14.52 -9.15
N LYS A 544 -27.26 -15.06 -8.25
CA LYS A 544 -27.65 -16.02 -7.19
C LYS A 544 -27.86 -15.36 -5.82
N LYS A 545 -27.52 -14.07 -5.68
CA LYS A 545 -27.77 -13.27 -4.48
C LYS A 545 -28.97 -12.36 -4.64
#